data_fe39a73865d90c30b4f71e0c4d277318
#
_entry.id   fe39a73865d90c30b4f71e0c4d277318
#
_cell.length_a   1.000
_cell.length_b   1.000
_cell.length_c   1.000
_cell.angle_alpha   90.00
_cell.angle_beta   90.00
_cell.angle_gamma   90.00
#
_symmetry.space_group_name_H-M   'P 1'
#
loop_
_entity.id
_entity.type
_entity.pdbx_description
1 polymer ?
#
loop_
_entity_poly.entity_id
_entity_poly.type
_entity_poly.pdbx_seq_one_letter_code
_entity_poly.pdbx_strand_id
1 'polypeptide(L)'
;MYAEISDKVQFLTNNINILYVPCLDMKRSILYGDPCFGVLKNVKILNTILNKEVILKCNECAYILPLNDKIYVIKCLNDFLDILDYLTPEELAQHKLDFIHSNLKLKYLDFAEYWLFQEEYPEQLLSARFLKGNERILEIGGNIGRNSLVMSYILKNSRIEQNNNSLLVTLECSSEIAKHLKVNRDINLLNFFVEEFAISNRKLIQKDWDVHEFDHDLLDLPIGFSIVPTIDLQYLRNKYGIFDTLILDCEGSFYGILKNFPEILDGIQLIIMENDYHDIQNKIFIDSVLLKQNFKVKYEEKGGWGPCKEFFYQVWEREDY
;
A
#
# COMPACT_ATOMS: atom_id res chain seq x y z
N MET A 1 -28.70 -13.11 16.74
CA MET A 1 -28.72 -14.52 16.28
C MET A 1 -27.28 -14.95 16.11
N TYR A 2 -26.87 -16.08 16.71
CA TYR A 2 -25.53 -16.61 16.55
C TYR A 2 -25.64 -17.92 15.76
N ALA A 3 -24.81 -18.09 14.74
CA ALA A 3 -24.63 -19.39 14.08
C ALA A 3 -23.38 -20.04 14.67
N GLU A 4 -23.45 -21.33 14.97
CA GLU A 4 -22.28 -22.10 15.36
C GLU A 4 -21.43 -22.43 14.13
N ILE A 5 -20.13 -22.13 14.21
CA ILE A 5 -19.16 -22.30 13.11
C ILE A 5 -17.93 -23.09 13.55
N SER A 6 -17.99 -23.78 14.69
CA SER A 6 -16.85 -24.48 15.29
C SER A 6 -16.20 -25.49 14.36
N ASP A 7 -17.00 -26.16 13.53
CA ASP A 7 -16.58 -27.12 12.51
C ASP A 7 -16.02 -26.50 11.23
N LYS A 8 -16.21 -25.17 11.06
CA LYS A 8 -15.77 -24.41 9.88
C LYS A 8 -14.52 -23.59 10.11
N VAL A 9 -14.05 -23.50 11.37
CA VAL A 9 -12.82 -22.78 11.67
C VAL A 9 -11.64 -23.56 11.10
N GLN A 10 -11.01 -23.01 10.07
CA GLN A 10 -9.86 -23.60 9.41
C GLN A 10 -8.57 -23.00 9.93
N PHE A 11 -7.49 -23.79 9.84
CA PHE A 11 -6.13 -23.28 10.02
C PHE A 11 -5.78 -22.42 8.82
N LEU A 12 -5.93 -21.09 8.96
CA LEU A 12 -5.62 -20.12 7.91
C LEU A 12 -4.18 -19.61 8.01
N THR A 13 -3.35 -20.32 8.76
CA THR A 13 -1.92 -20.12 8.88
C THR A 13 -1.19 -21.40 8.50
N ASN A 14 0.06 -21.30 8.06
CA ASN A 14 0.91 -22.48 7.84
C ASN A 14 1.26 -23.22 9.14
N ASN A 15 1.00 -22.57 10.27
CA ASN A 15 1.19 -23.18 11.60
C ASN A 15 -0.10 -23.86 12.04
N ILE A 16 -0.12 -25.20 12.01
CA ILE A 16 -1.27 -26.04 12.39
C ILE A 16 -1.73 -25.87 13.85
N ASN A 17 -0.96 -25.20 14.68
CA ASN A 17 -1.29 -24.93 16.08
C ASN A 17 -1.99 -23.60 16.31
N ILE A 18 -2.31 -22.87 15.25
CA ILE A 18 -2.92 -21.55 15.31
C ILE A 18 -4.19 -21.52 14.45
N LEU A 19 -5.27 -21.05 15.06
CA LEU A 19 -6.51 -20.75 14.35
C LEU A 19 -6.62 -19.24 14.17
N TYR A 20 -6.86 -18.79 12.95
CA TYR A 20 -7.07 -17.39 12.62
C TYR A 20 -8.53 -17.10 12.35
N VAL A 21 -9.07 -16.09 13.00
CA VAL A 21 -10.41 -15.54 12.73
C VAL A 21 -10.23 -14.19 12.06
N PRO A 22 -10.53 -14.05 10.75
CA PRO A 22 -10.26 -12.83 9.99
C PRO A 22 -11.14 -11.66 10.40
N CYS A 23 -10.69 -10.44 10.10
CA CYS A 23 -11.39 -9.20 10.43
C CYS A 23 -12.41 -8.75 9.37
N LEU A 24 -12.26 -9.16 8.11
CA LEU A 24 -13.16 -8.74 7.05
C LEU A 24 -14.46 -9.54 7.05
N ASP A 25 -15.62 -8.87 7.13
CA ASP A 25 -16.94 -9.51 7.14
C ASP A 25 -17.12 -10.40 5.90
N MET A 26 -16.62 -9.98 4.74
CA MET A 26 -16.69 -10.78 3.53
C MET A 26 -15.84 -12.05 3.62
N LYS A 27 -14.61 -12.00 4.16
CA LYS A 27 -13.81 -13.20 4.40
C LYS A 27 -14.50 -14.15 5.38
N ARG A 28 -15.10 -13.60 6.44
CA ARG A 28 -15.93 -14.36 7.38
C ARG A 28 -17.13 -15.00 6.71
N SER A 29 -17.81 -14.28 5.82
CA SER A 29 -18.96 -14.78 5.07
C SER A 29 -18.58 -15.92 4.12
N ILE A 30 -17.43 -15.82 3.45
CA ILE A 30 -16.90 -16.88 2.59
C ILE A 30 -16.54 -18.12 3.40
N LEU A 31 -15.84 -17.96 4.52
CA LEU A 31 -15.34 -19.07 5.34
C LEU A 31 -16.44 -19.75 6.15
N TYR A 32 -17.35 -18.97 6.71
CA TYR A 32 -18.29 -19.45 7.71
C TYR A 32 -19.74 -19.49 7.19
N GLY A 33 -19.98 -19.00 5.97
CA GLY A 33 -21.29 -18.76 5.43
C GLY A 33 -21.89 -17.45 5.92
N ASP A 34 -22.82 -16.91 5.14
CA ASP A 34 -23.50 -15.66 5.48
C ASP A 34 -24.91 -15.94 6.03
N PRO A 35 -25.10 -15.94 7.38
CA PRO A 35 -26.40 -16.19 7.97
C PRO A 35 -27.39 -15.03 7.79
N CYS A 36 -26.91 -13.83 7.43
CA CYS A 36 -27.74 -12.65 7.24
C CYS A 36 -27.07 -11.66 6.27
N PHE A 37 -27.34 -11.78 4.99
CA PHE A 37 -26.77 -10.94 3.94
C PHE A 37 -27.01 -9.43 4.21
N GLY A 38 -25.99 -8.62 3.96
CA GLY A 38 -26.06 -7.17 4.12
C GLY A 38 -25.97 -6.65 5.56
N VAL A 39 -25.73 -7.53 6.54
CA VAL A 39 -25.56 -7.15 7.95
C VAL A 39 -24.13 -7.48 8.40
N LEU A 40 -23.41 -6.49 8.94
CA LEU A 40 -22.10 -6.69 9.54
C LEU A 40 -22.18 -7.65 10.73
N LYS A 41 -21.29 -8.65 10.79
CA LYS A 41 -21.34 -9.73 11.78
C LYS A 41 -20.18 -9.65 12.76
N ASN A 42 -20.54 -9.80 14.04
CA ASN A 42 -19.58 -10.08 15.09
C ASN A 42 -19.39 -11.59 15.22
N VAL A 43 -18.18 -12.00 15.60
CA VAL A 43 -17.87 -13.40 15.91
C VAL A 43 -17.72 -13.56 17.41
N LYS A 44 -18.41 -14.55 17.96
CA LYS A 44 -18.32 -14.91 19.36
C LYS A 44 -17.46 -16.17 19.49
N ILE A 45 -16.33 -16.05 20.18
CA ILE A 45 -15.45 -17.17 20.51
C ILE A 45 -15.76 -17.60 21.93
N LEU A 46 -16.10 -18.87 22.10
CA LEU A 46 -16.33 -19.48 23.42
C LEU A 46 -15.20 -20.46 23.72
N ASN A 47 -14.41 -20.18 24.76
CA ASN A 47 -13.54 -21.17 25.34
C ASN A 47 -14.31 -21.90 26.47
N THR A 48 -14.82 -23.07 26.17
CA THR A 48 -15.63 -23.87 27.12
C THR A 48 -14.82 -24.42 28.31
N ILE A 49 -13.51 -24.63 28.12
CA ILE A 49 -12.63 -25.14 29.20
C ILE A 49 -12.39 -24.06 30.24
N LEU A 50 -12.09 -22.83 29.81
CA LEU A 50 -11.81 -21.70 30.70
C LEU A 50 -13.05 -20.89 31.06
N ASN A 51 -14.22 -21.23 30.50
CA ASN A 51 -15.47 -20.48 30.64
C ASN A 51 -15.29 -18.98 30.26
N LYS A 52 -14.53 -18.72 29.21
CA LYS A 52 -14.25 -17.39 28.70
C LYS A 52 -14.97 -17.14 27.39
N GLU A 53 -15.46 -15.93 27.23
CA GLU A 53 -16.11 -15.45 26.03
C GLU A 53 -15.36 -14.25 25.46
N VAL A 54 -15.12 -14.25 24.15
CA VAL A 54 -14.57 -13.12 23.40
C VAL A 54 -15.51 -12.80 22.24
N ILE A 55 -15.91 -11.53 22.13
CA ILE A 55 -16.72 -11.04 21.01
C ILE A 55 -15.82 -10.17 20.13
N LEU A 56 -15.65 -10.58 18.87
CA LEU A 56 -14.92 -9.83 17.85
C LEU A 56 -15.90 -8.99 17.03
N LYS A 57 -15.63 -7.71 16.90
CA LYS A 57 -16.31 -6.83 15.94
C LYS A 57 -15.92 -7.20 14.49
N CYS A 58 -16.63 -6.64 13.52
CA CYS A 58 -16.38 -6.90 12.11
C CYS A 58 -14.97 -6.49 11.63
N ASN A 59 -14.37 -5.49 12.28
CA ASN A 59 -13.03 -4.98 11.99
C ASN A 59 -11.95 -5.46 12.98
N GLU A 60 -12.24 -6.43 13.83
CA GLU A 60 -11.27 -7.05 14.73
C GLU A 60 -10.99 -8.48 14.25
N CYS A 61 -9.76 -8.94 14.38
CA CYS A 61 -9.40 -10.34 14.15
C CYS A 61 -8.82 -10.99 15.40
N ALA A 62 -8.70 -12.31 15.40
CA ALA A 62 -8.10 -13.02 16.51
C ALA A 62 -7.26 -14.20 16.06
N TYR A 63 -6.25 -14.50 16.86
CA TYR A 63 -5.46 -15.71 16.79
C TYR A 63 -5.70 -16.53 18.05
N ILE A 64 -6.05 -17.79 17.85
CA ILE A 64 -6.33 -18.72 18.92
C ILE A 64 -5.21 -19.77 18.91
N LEU A 65 -4.52 -19.92 20.03
CA LEU A 65 -3.50 -20.93 20.25
C LEU A 65 -4.09 -22.02 21.16
N PRO A 66 -4.69 -23.08 20.62
CA PRO A 66 -5.41 -24.07 21.40
C PRO A 66 -4.55 -24.78 22.44
N LEU A 67 -3.27 -25.03 22.11
CA LEU A 67 -2.33 -25.72 23.02
C LEU A 67 -1.95 -24.88 24.26
N ASN A 68 -2.08 -23.56 24.17
CA ASN A 68 -1.68 -22.62 25.22
C ASN A 68 -2.87 -21.94 25.88
N ASP A 69 -4.10 -22.26 25.47
CA ASP A 69 -5.36 -21.60 25.89
C ASP A 69 -5.32 -20.07 25.75
N LYS A 70 -4.57 -19.56 24.76
CA LYS A 70 -4.40 -18.13 24.51
C LYS A 70 -5.23 -17.68 23.31
N ILE A 71 -5.85 -16.51 23.47
CA ILE A 71 -6.54 -15.79 22.39
C ILE A 71 -5.95 -14.40 22.32
N TYR A 72 -5.34 -14.07 21.18
CA TYR A 72 -4.86 -12.73 20.87
C TYR A 72 -5.88 -12.02 20.00
N VAL A 73 -6.46 -10.94 20.52
CA VAL A 73 -7.42 -10.11 19.76
C VAL A 73 -6.69 -8.91 19.21
N ILE A 74 -6.73 -8.75 17.90
CA ILE A 74 -6.12 -7.64 17.17
C ILE A 74 -7.15 -6.53 17.02
N LYS A 75 -6.89 -5.39 17.64
CA LYS A 75 -7.71 -4.17 17.60
C LYS A 75 -6.95 -2.99 17.02
N CYS A 76 -5.63 -3.08 16.94
CA CYS A 76 -4.76 -2.10 16.32
C CYS A 76 -3.54 -2.78 15.70
N LEU A 77 -2.80 -2.06 14.84
CA LEU A 77 -1.62 -2.62 14.14
C LEU A 77 -0.54 -3.13 15.10
N ASN A 78 -0.40 -2.50 16.27
CA ASN A 78 0.63 -2.90 17.22
C ASN A 78 0.35 -4.22 17.92
N ASP A 79 -0.92 -4.65 17.95
CA ASP A 79 -1.28 -5.95 18.55
C ASP A 79 -0.68 -7.12 17.75
N PHE A 80 -0.29 -6.89 16.47
CA PHE A 80 0.44 -7.87 15.67
C PHE A 80 1.84 -8.16 16.19
N LEU A 81 2.43 -7.30 17.02
CA LEU A 81 3.72 -7.54 17.64
C LEU A 81 3.70 -8.75 18.60
N ASP A 82 2.54 -9.02 19.19
CA ASP A 82 2.38 -10.14 20.14
C ASP A 82 2.34 -11.51 19.45
N ILE A 83 2.25 -11.54 18.13
CA ILE A 83 2.09 -12.77 17.33
C ILE A 83 3.15 -12.95 16.24
N LEU A 84 4.17 -12.08 16.20
CA LEU A 84 5.23 -12.12 15.17
C LEU A 84 5.90 -13.49 15.07
N ASP A 85 6.17 -14.14 16.21
CA ASP A 85 6.87 -15.43 16.26
C ASP A 85 6.03 -16.60 15.71
N TYR A 86 4.76 -16.36 15.40
CA TYR A 86 3.84 -17.41 14.97
C TYR A 86 3.49 -17.36 13.49
N LEU A 87 3.85 -16.29 12.78
CA LEU A 87 3.50 -16.05 11.39
C LEU A 87 4.74 -15.89 10.52
N THR A 88 4.65 -16.32 9.27
CA THR A 88 5.64 -15.92 8.26
C THR A 88 5.50 -14.42 7.94
N PRO A 89 6.55 -13.77 7.39
CA PRO A 89 6.45 -12.38 6.97
C PRO A 89 5.32 -12.13 5.96
N GLU A 90 5.04 -13.09 5.08
CA GLU A 90 3.97 -13.05 4.08
C GLU A 90 2.60 -13.09 4.74
N GLU A 91 2.38 -14.04 5.66
CA GLU A 91 1.12 -14.15 6.42
C GLU A 91 0.89 -12.89 7.26
N LEU A 92 1.93 -12.39 7.91
CA LEU A 92 1.85 -11.17 8.72
C LEU A 92 1.43 -9.97 7.86
N ALA A 93 2.06 -9.80 6.68
CA ALA A 93 1.72 -8.71 5.76
C ALA A 93 0.28 -8.82 5.28
N GLN A 94 -0.16 -10.03 4.88
CA GLN A 94 -1.51 -10.30 4.44
C GLN A 94 -2.54 -9.98 5.52
N HIS A 95 -2.31 -10.44 6.74
CA HIS A 95 -3.25 -10.22 7.83
C HIS A 95 -3.27 -8.77 8.32
N LYS A 96 -2.13 -8.07 8.28
CA LYS A 96 -2.05 -6.62 8.50
C LYS A 96 -2.86 -5.87 7.44
N LEU A 97 -2.69 -6.21 6.16
CA LEU A 97 -3.42 -5.58 5.07
C LEU A 97 -4.93 -5.80 5.20
N ASP A 98 -5.36 -7.02 5.51
CA ASP A 98 -6.77 -7.32 5.77
C ASP A 98 -7.33 -6.47 6.92
N PHE A 99 -6.55 -6.32 7.99
CA PHE A 99 -6.92 -5.48 9.13
C PHE A 99 -7.04 -3.99 8.71
N ILE A 100 -6.08 -3.49 7.93
CA ILE A 100 -6.09 -2.13 7.41
C ILE A 100 -7.34 -1.92 6.54
N HIS A 101 -7.60 -2.79 5.58
CA HIS A 101 -8.78 -2.72 4.70
C HIS A 101 -10.09 -2.75 5.49
N SER A 102 -10.17 -3.52 6.57
CA SER A 102 -11.38 -3.56 7.41
C SER A 102 -11.66 -2.24 8.14
N ASN A 103 -10.68 -1.35 8.22
CA ASN A 103 -10.76 -0.04 8.86
C ASN A 103 -10.76 1.14 7.88
N LEU A 104 -10.63 0.87 6.58
CA LEU A 104 -10.63 1.88 5.54
C LEU A 104 -11.92 1.85 4.70
N LYS A 105 -12.22 2.98 4.09
CA LYS A 105 -13.29 3.15 3.11
C LYS A 105 -12.68 3.69 1.83
N LEU A 106 -13.15 3.20 0.70
CA LEU A 106 -12.79 3.70 -0.62
C LEU A 106 -14.07 4.07 -1.38
N LYS A 107 -14.11 5.29 -1.88
CA LYS A 107 -15.22 5.77 -2.69
C LYS A 107 -14.70 6.10 -4.08
N TYR A 108 -15.20 5.39 -5.09
CA TYR A 108 -14.92 5.67 -6.47
C TYR A 108 -16.11 5.28 -7.33
N LEU A 109 -16.78 6.27 -7.96
CA LEU A 109 -18.04 6.05 -8.67
C LEU A 109 -19.06 5.29 -7.78
N ASP A 110 -20.08 4.69 -8.33
CA ASP A 110 -21.14 4.02 -7.57
C ASP A 110 -20.88 2.50 -7.34
N PHE A 111 -19.62 2.06 -7.32
CA PHE A 111 -19.25 0.66 -7.12
C PHE A 111 -19.07 0.27 -5.65
N ALA A 112 -19.34 -1.01 -5.35
CA ALA A 112 -19.23 -1.57 -4.00
C ALA A 112 -17.78 -1.53 -3.48
N GLU A 113 -17.57 -0.95 -2.30
CA GLU A 113 -16.29 -0.56 -1.69
C GLU A 113 -15.21 -1.65 -1.61
N TYR A 114 -15.60 -2.93 -1.49
CA TYR A 114 -14.65 -4.01 -1.27
C TYR A 114 -13.76 -4.33 -2.48
N TRP A 115 -14.35 -4.41 -3.67
CA TRP A 115 -13.61 -4.79 -4.89
C TRP A 115 -12.59 -3.73 -5.31
N LEU A 116 -12.80 -2.51 -4.88
CA LEU A 116 -11.94 -1.39 -5.25
C LEU A 116 -10.52 -1.49 -4.67
N PHE A 117 -10.32 -2.14 -3.52
CA PHE A 117 -8.99 -2.38 -2.95
C PHE A 117 -8.25 -3.57 -3.60
N GLN A 118 -8.91 -4.36 -4.45
CA GLN A 118 -8.25 -5.50 -5.12
C GLN A 118 -7.36 -5.05 -6.29
N GLU A 119 -7.64 -3.90 -6.87
CA GLU A 119 -6.70 -3.26 -7.79
C GLU A 119 -5.52 -2.71 -6.97
N GLU A 120 -4.31 -2.72 -7.53
CA GLU A 120 -3.06 -2.32 -6.85
C GLU A 120 -2.82 -3.12 -5.53
N TYR A 121 -3.32 -4.36 -5.47
CA TYR A 121 -3.21 -5.18 -4.26
C TYR A 121 -1.76 -5.56 -3.92
N PRO A 122 -0.89 -5.91 -4.88
CA PRO A 122 0.51 -6.23 -4.61
C PRO A 122 1.27 -5.07 -3.96
N GLU A 123 1.08 -3.83 -4.42
CA GLU A 123 1.73 -2.62 -3.88
C GLU A 123 1.29 -2.36 -2.44
N GLN A 124 0.00 -2.53 -2.17
CA GLN A 124 -0.55 -2.40 -0.82
C GLN A 124 0.02 -3.47 0.12
N LEU A 125 0.20 -4.70 -0.39
CA LEU A 125 0.80 -5.80 0.37
C LEU A 125 2.27 -5.53 0.69
N LEU A 126 3.02 -4.99 -0.28
CA LEU A 126 4.41 -4.57 -0.06
C LEU A 126 4.49 -3.43 0.95
N SER A 127 3.61 -2.45 0.87
CA SER A 127 3.51 -1.38 1.88
C SER A 127 3.24 -1.94 3.28
N ALA A 128 2.29 -2.88 3.42
CA ALA A 128 1.99 -3.53 4.70
C ALA A 128 3.16 -4.36 5.25
N ARG A 129 4.00 -4.91 4.36
CA ARG A 129 5.16 -5.75 4.70
C ARG A 129 6.38 -4.95 5.10
N PHE A 130 6.71 -3.88 4.36
CA PHE A 130 8.01 -3.21 4.45
C PHE A 130 7.98 -1.89 5.21
N LEU A 131 6.82 -1.22 5.32
CA LEU A 131 6.72 0.01 6.08
C LEU A 131 6.63 -0.26 7.59
N LYS A 132 7.39 0.53 8.35
CA LYS A 132 7.49 0.48 9.82
C LYS A 132 6.55 1.49 10.50
N GLY A 133 6.20 2.59 9.79
CA GLY A 133 5.29 3.62 10.27
C GLY A 133 5.96 4.90 10.79
N ASN A 134 7.25 5.08 10.51
CA ASN A 134 8.01 6.29 10.83
C ASN A 134 8.64 6.96 9.60
N GLU A 135 8.31 6.48 8.41
CA GLU A 135 8.89 6.90 7.16
C GLU A 135 8.44 8.31 6.74
N ARG A 136 9.27 8.94 5.93
CA ARG A 136 8.97 10.14 5.16
C ARG A 136 8.85 9.75 3.69
N ILE A 137 7.63 9.48 3.28
CA ILE A 137 7.29 8.84 2.00
C ILE A 137 7.01 9.89 0.94
N LEU A 138 7.63 9.72 -0.23
CA LEU A 138 7.20 10.32 -1.48
C LEU A 138 6.60 9.21 -2.37
N GLU A 139 5.32 9.29 -2.63
CA GLU A 139 4.60 8.42 -3.57
C GLU A 139 4.45 9.15 -4.91
N ILE A 140 4.77 8.47 -6.01
CA ILE A 140 4.61 8.96 -7.38
C ILE A 140 3.65 8.02 -8.11
N GLY A 141 2.48 8.55 -8.48
CA GLY A 141 1.35 7.78 -9.01
C GLY A 141 0.38 7.38 -7.90
N GLY A 142 -0.31 8.37 -7.32
CA GLY A 142 -1.23 8.11 -6.20
C GLY A 142 -2.58 7.55 -6.61
N ASN A 143 -2.93 7.65 -7.89
CA ASN A 143 -4.21 7.24 -8.44
C ASN A 143 -5.37 7.71 -7.53
N ILE A 144 -6.39 6.90 -7.29
CA ILE A 144 -7.50 7.24 -6.36
C ILE A 144 -7.14 7.03 -4.87
N GLY A 145 -5.89 6.62 -4.58
CA GLY A 145 -5.33 6.54 -3.24
C GLY A 145 -5.38 5.18 -2.57
N ARG A 146 -5.50 4.08 -3.31
CA ARG A 146 -5.58 2.73 -2.70
C ARG A 146 -4.37 2.46 -1.81
N ASN A 147 -3.17 2.60 -2.36
CA ASN A 147 -1.94 2.41 -1.61
C ASN A 147 -1.66 3.58 -0.65
N SER A 148 -1.93 4.84 -1.06
CA SER A 148 -1.80 6.03 -0.20
C SER A 148 -2.56 5.89 1.12
N LEU A 149 -3.80 5.35 1.08
CA LEU A 149 -4.62 5.12 2.27
C LEU A 149 -4.00 4.08 3.21
N VAL A 150 -3.49 2.97 2.65
CA VAL A 150 -2.81 1.92 3.41
C VAL A 150 -1.56 2.48 4.09
N MET A 151 -0.71 3.18 3.36
CA MET A 151 0.49 3.81 3.89
C MET A 151 0.17 4.84 4.98
N SER A 152 -0.78 5.73 4.71
CA SER A 152 -1.19 6.74 5.70
C SER A 152 -1.79 6.11 6.97
N TYR A 153 -2.52 4.98 6.82
CA TYR A 153 -3.04 4.23 7.96
C TYR A 153 -1.90 3.64 8.79
N ILE A 154 -0.86 3.09 8.15
CA ILE A 154 0.33 2.56 8.83
C ILE A 154 1.05 3.67 9.58
N LEU A 155 1.35 4.80 8.94
CA LEU A 155 2.02 5.95 9.57
C LEU A 155 1.25 6.48 10.78
N LYS A 156 -0.08 6.56 10.68
CA LYS A 156 -0.95 7.07 11.75
C LYS A 156 -1.03 6.14 12.97
N ASN A 157 -0.98 4.83 12.76
CA ASN A 157 -1.30 3.84 13.79
C ASN A 157 -0.09 3.04 14.28
N SER A 158 1.12 3.32 13.81
CA SER A 158 2.35 2.73 14.33
C SER A 158 2.76 3.39 15.66
N ARG A 159 3.22 2.56 16.62
CA ARG A 159 3.74 3.02 17.93
C ARG A 159 5.24 3.29 17.94
N ILE A 160 5.92 3.06 16.83
CA ILE A 160 7.36 3.37 16.78
C ILE A 160 7.48 4.84 17.18
N GLU A 161 8.15 5.07 18.29
CA GLU A 161 8.25 6.31 19.06
C GLU A 161 7.77 7.51 18.25
N GLN A 162 6.74 8.20 18.74
CA GLN A 162 6.13 9.37 18.08
C GLN A 162 7.19 10.48 17.89
N ASN A 163 8.23 10.20 17.13
CA ASN A 163 8.92 11.22 16.40
C ASN A 163 7.91 11.74 15.37
N ASN A 164 7.33 12.89 15.67
CA ASN A 164 6.35 13.62 14.86
C ASN A 164 6.83 13.97 13.44
N ASN A 165 7.67 13.14 12.84
CA ASN A 165 8.36 13.39 11.60
C ASN A 165 7.92 12.48 10.43
N SER A 166 7.04 11.49 10.68
CA SER A 166 6.47 10.69 9.61
C SER A 166 5.62 11.55 8.69
N LEU A 167 5.72 11.30 7.39
CA LEU A 167 5.09 12.12 6.37
C LEU A 167 4.75 11.25 5.16
N LEU A 168 3.60 11.49 4.56
CA LEU A 168 3.27 11.00 3.23
C LEU A 168 2.92 12.19 2.33
N VAL A 169 3.64 12.29 1.22
CA VAL A 169 3.33 13.19 0.11
C VAL A 169 3.09 12.32 -1.11
N THR A 170 1.89 12.44 -1.67
CA THR A 170 1.44 11.68 -2.84
C THR A 170 1.32 12.62 -4.02
N LEU A 171 1.90 12.23 -5.15
CA LEU A 171 1.77 12.93 -6.42
C LEU A 171 0.77 12.21 -7.31
N GLU A 172 -0.25 12.94 -7.78
CA GLU A 172 -1.19 12.50 -8.81
C GLU A 172 -1.38 13.63 -9.82
N CYS A 173 -0.92 13.42 -11.04
CA CYS A 173 -0.86 14.49 -12.03
C CYS A 173 -2.22 14.78 -12.71
N SER A 174 -3.15 13.82 -12.70
CA SER A 174 -4.52 14.04 -13.13
C SER A 174 -5.33 14.73 -12.03
N SER A 175 -5.73 15.98 -12.25
CA SER A 175 -6.52 16.72 -11.27
C SER A 175 -7.91 16.11 -11.02
N GLU A 176 -8.45 15.33 -11.96
CA GLU A 176 -9.71 14.62 -11.80
C GLU A 176 -9.52 13.43 -10.85
N ILE A 177 -8.50 12.61 -11.06
CA ILE A 177 -8.17 11.47 -10.21
C ILE A 177 -7.76 11.95 -8.82
N ALA A 178 -6.94 13.01 -8.72
CA ALA A 178 -6.52 13.60 -7.46
C ALA A 178 -7.71 14.10 -6.59
N LYS A 179 -8.83 14.52 -7.20
CA LYS A 179 -10.05 14.85 -6.45
C LYS A 179 -10.63 13.62 -5.75
N HIS A 180 -10.65 12.46 -6.43
CA HIS A 180 -11.11 11.20 -5.84
C HIS A 180 -10.18 10.76 -4.71
N LEU A 181 -8.86 10.87 -4.91
CA LEU A 181 -7.85 10.59 -3.89
C LEU A 181 -8.07 11.45 -2.64
N LYS A 182 -8.28 12.76 -2.79
CA LYS A 182 -8.58 13.67 -1.67
C LYS A 182 -9.88 13.29 -0.94
N VAL A 183 -10.93 12.93 -1.67
CA VAL A 183 -12.19 12.44 -1.06
C VAL A 183 -11.92 11.18 -0.25
N ASN A 184 -11.17 10.22 -0.80
CA ASN A 184 -10.84 8.98 -0.11
C ASN A 184 -9.99 9.21 1.14
N ARG A 185 -9.02 10.12 1.09
CA ARG A 185 -8.27 10.58 2.27
C ARG A 185 -9.21 11.12 3.36
N ASP A 186 -10.09 12.03 2.97
CA ASP A 186 -10.92 12.80 3.91
C ASP A 186 -12.01 11.94 4.59
N ILE A 187 -12.65 11.01 3.87
CA ILE A 187 -13.63 10.08 4.48
C ILE A 187 -13.01 9.11 5.49
N ASN A 188 -11.69 8.87 5.39
CA ASN A 188 -10.95 8.04 6.32
C ASN A 188 -10.28 8.86 7.44
N LEU A 189 -10.46 10.18 7.46
CA LEU A 189 -9.84 11.07 8.43
C LEU A 189 -8.30 10.87 8.50
N LEU A 190 -7.69 10.65 7.34
CA LEU A 190 -6.25 10.50 7.18
C LEU A 190 -5.62 11.87 6.86
N ASN A 191 -4.36 12.04 7.25
CA ASN A 191 -3.65 13.29 7.06
C ASN A 191 -2.38 13.04 6.25
N PHE A 192 -2.48 13.25 4.94
CA PHE A 192 -1.34 13.23 4.02
C PHE A 192 -1.53 14.30 2.93
N PHE A 193 -0.44 14.67 2.30
CA PHE A 193 -0.45 15.71 1.27
C PHE A 193 -0.66 15.10 -0.11
N VAL A 194 -1.50 15.76 -0.90
CA VAL A 194 -1.78 15.39 -2.30
C VAL A 194 -1.38 16.57 -3.18
N GLU A 195 -0.38 16.36 -4.00
CA GLU A 195 0.12 17.33 -4.98
C GLU A 195 -0.35 16.93 -6.38
N GLU A 196 -1.01 17.87 -7.06
CA GLU A 196 -1.56 17.63 -8.41
C GLU A 196 -0.52 17.97 -9.51
N PHE A 197 0.64 17.30 -9.45
CA PHE A 197 1.77 17.57 -10.33
C PHE A 197 2.55 16.29 -10.65
N ALA A 198 3.25 16.31 -11.79
CA ALA A 198 4.35 15.39 -12.07
C ALA A 198 5.70 16.04 -11.77
N ILE A 199 6.70 15.24 -11.40
CA ILE A 199 8.07 15.73 -11.24
C ILE A 199 8.72 15.82 -12.62
N SER A 200 8.97 17.04 -13.10
CA SER A 200 9.67 17.27 -14.35
C SER A 200 10.16 18.71 -14.44
N ASN A 201 11.34 18.91 -15.05
CA ASN A 201 11.83 20.22 -15.49
C ASN A 201 11.43 20.52 -16.96
N ARG A 202 10.62 19.64 -17.57
CA ARG A 202 10.12 19.77 -18.95
C ARG A 202 8.60 19.82 -18.93
N LYS A 203 8.03 20.35 -20.02
CA LYS A 203 6.58 20.24 -20.22
C LYS A 203 6.22 18.80 -20.54
N LEU A 204 5.18 18.31 -19.89
CA LEU A 204 4.63 16.98 -20.10
C LEU A 204 3.20 17.08 -20.63
N ILE A 205 2.83 16.08 -21.43
CA ILE A 205 1.46 15.83 -21.86
C ILE A 205 1.06 14.42 -21.50
N GLN A 206 -0.22 14.23 -21.23
CA GLN A 206 -0.79 12.94 -20.84
C GLN A 206 -2.00 12.60 -21.68
N LYS A 207 -2.11 11.34 -22.05
CA LYS A 207 -3.32 10.71 -22.57
C LYS A 207 -3.49 9.38 -21.89
N ASP A 208 -4.65 9.18 -21.26
CA ASP A 208 -4.90 8.03 -20.40
C ASP A 208 -3.80 7.90 -19.31
N TRP A 209 -3.06 6.80 -19.26
CA TRP A 209 -1.94 6.57 -18.34
C TRP A 209 -0.58 6.97 -18.94
N ASP A 210 -0.50 7.22 -20.24
CA ASP A 210 0.76 7.51 -20.94
C ASP A 210 1.15 8.99 -20.77
N VAL A 211 2.33 9.24 -20.20
CA VAL A 211 2.92 10.57 -20.04
C VAL A 211 4.13 10.72 -20.95
N HIS A 212 4.18 11.79 -21.74
CA HIS A 212 5.25 12.08 -22.68
C HIS A 212 5.81 13.48 -22.49
N GLU A 213 7.10 13.67 -22.81
CA GLU A 213 7.67 15.00 -22.95
C GLU A 213 7.05 15.71 -24.17
N PHE A 214 6.64 16.96 -23.98
CA PHE A 214 6.08 17.78 -25.05
C PHE A 214 7.16 18.63 -25.69
N ASP A 215 7.42 18.38 -26.99
CA ASP A 215 8.35 19.18 -27.78
C ASP A 215 7.75 20.56 -28.06
N HIS A 216 8.46 21.61 -27.69
CA HIS A 216 8.03 23.01 -27.89
C HIS A 216 7.85 23.46 -29.34
N ASP A 217 8.42 22.73 -30.29
CA ASP A 217 8.34 23.06 -31.71
C ASP A 217 7.00 22.63 -32.32
N LEU A 218 6.17 21.87 -31.60
CA LEU A 218 4.81 21.54 -32.02
C LEU A 218 3.86 22.70 -31.69
N LEU A 219 3.21 23.24 -32.73
CA LEU A 219 2.28 24.37 -32.59
C LEU A 219 0.98 23.99 -31.89
N ASP A 220 0.57 22.72 -31.95
CA ASP A 220 -0.69 22.24 -31.43
C ASP A 220 -0.51 20.98 -30.56
N LEU A 221 -1.30 20.91 -29.50
CA LEU A 221 -1.38 19.73 -28.65
C LEU A 221 -1.99 18.55 -29.43
N PRO A 222 -1.39 17.35 -29.42
CA PRO A 222 -1.95 16.18 -30.08
C PRO A 222 -3.37 15.87 -29.57
N ILE A 223 -4.24 15.39 -30.46
CA ILE A 223 -5.64 15.11 -30.13
C ILE A 223 -5.74 14.07 -29.00
N GLY A 224 -6.50 14.43 -27.98
CA GLY A 224 -6.73 13.57 -26.81
C GLY A 224 -5.68 13.69 -25.72
N PHE A 225 -4.61 14.51 -25.92
CA PHE A 225 -3.66 14.80 -24.85
C PHE A 225 -4.06 16.05 -24.05
N SER A 226 -3.69 16.07 -22.79
CA SER A 226 -3.77 17.22 -21.90
C SER A 226 -2.38 17.60 -21.39
N ILE A 227 -2.19 18.87 -21.06
CA ILE A 227 -0.95 19.35 -20.44
C ILE A 227 -0.95 18.89 -18.96
N VAL A 228 0.16 18.31 -18.53
CA VAL A 228 0.39 17.90 -17.15
C VAL A 228 1.08 19.03 -16.41
N PRO A 229 0.52 19.50 -15.27
CA PRO A 229 1.24 20.42 -14.39
C PRO A 229 2.52 19.75 -13.87
N THR A 230 3.63 20.48 -13.87
CA THR A 230 4.94 19.97 -13.46
C THR A 230 5.57 20.81 -12.37
N ILE A 231 6.30 20.14 -11.48
CA ILE A 231 7.18 20.79 -10.47
C ILE A 231 8.56 20.15 -10.52
N ASP A 232 9.56 20.88 -10.04
CA ASP A 232 10.89 20.33 -9.83
C ASP A 232 11.01 19.67 -8.43
N LEU A 233 12.00 18.82 -8.28
CA LEU A 233 12.26 18.13 -7.01
C LEU A 233 12.60 19.12 -5.88
N GLN A 234 13.27 20.24 -6.20
CA GLN A 234 13.65 21.24 -5.20
C GLN A 234 12.44 21.91 -4.57
N TYR A 235 11.34 22.11 -5.32
CA TYR A 235 10.08 22.60 -4.76
C TYR A 235 9.57 21.66 -3.66
N LEU A 236 9.53 20.34 -3.93
CA LEU A 236 9.09 19.34 -2.94
C LEU A 236 9.98 19.33 -1.71
N ARG A 237 11.31 19.39 -1.90
CA ARG A 237 12.27 19.41 -0.80
C ARG A 237 12.17 20.68 0.06
N ASN A 238 11.95 21.81 -0.56
CA ASN A 238 11.77 23.09 0.17
C ASN A 238 10.47 23.06 0.99
N LYS A 239 9.42 22.41 0.48
CA LYS A 239 8.11 22.37 1.13
C LYS A 239 8.02 21.30 2.21
N TYR A 240 8.59 20.13 1.97
CA TYR A 240 8.39 18.93 2.79
C TYR A 240 9.68 18.40 3.44
N GLY A 241 10.85 18.88 3.04
CA GLY A 241 12.13 18.33 3.45
C GLY A 241 12.55 17.10 2.64
N ILE A 242 13.52 16.36 3.17
CA ILE A 242 14.05 15.14 2.54
C ILE A 242 13.13 13.95 2.86
N PHE A 243 12.93 13.09 1.88
CA PHE A 243 12.24 11.83 2.01
C PHE A 243 13.23 10.70 2.28
N ASP A 244 12.78 9.63 2.91
CA ASP A 244 13.57 8.42 3.15
C ASP A 244 13.02 7.19 2.41
N THR A 245 11.81 7.31 1.88
CA THR A 245 11.10 6.22 1.21
C THR A 245 10.46 6.71 -0.10
N LEU A 246 10.66 5.97 -1.18
CA LEU A 246 9.98 6.16 -2.46
C LEU A 246 9.00 5.03 -2.72
N ILE A 247 7.79 5.38 -3.14
CA ILE A 247 6.78 4.44 -3.63
C ILE A 247 6.46 4.84 -5.06
N LEU A 248 6.65 3.91 -6.00
CA LEU A 248 6.64 4.19 -7.42
C LEU A 248 5.67 3.25 -8.14
N ASP A 249 4.54 3.82 -8.54
CA ASP A 249 3.55 3.26 -9.44
C ASP A 249 3.18 4.37 -10.43
N CYS A 250 4.04 4.58 -11.42
CA CYS A 250 4.02 5.78 -12.26
C CYS A 250 4.22 5.49 -13.76
N GLU A 251 3.76 4.31 -14.20
CA GLU A 251 3.66 3.94 -15.61
C GLU A 251 4.99 4.19 -16.38
N GLY A 252 6.11 3.73 -15.79
CA GLY A 252 7.45 3.83 -16.35
C GLY A 252 8.11 5.23 -16.29
N SER A 253 7.43 6.24 -15.76
CA SER A 253 7.94 7.62 -15.73
C SER A 253 9.18 7.78 -14.85
N PHE A 254 9.44 6.85 -13.91
CA PHE A 254 10.59 6.96 -13.01
C PHE A 254 11.95 6.97 -13.75
N TYR A 255 12.06 6.32 -14.92
CA TYR A 255 13.26 6.42 -15.74
C TYR A 255 13.60 7.88 -16.08
N GLY A 256 12.63 8.64 -16.57
CA GLY A 256 12.79 10.06 -16.92
C GLY A 256 13.10 10.91 -15.69
N ILE A 257 12.41 10.66 -14.57
CA ILE A 257 12.61 11.36 -13.32
C ILE A 257 14.04 11.14 -12.82
N LEU A 258 14.50 9.89 -12.72
CA LEU A 258 15.83 9.54 -12.24
C LEU A 258 16.96 10.09 -13.12
N LYS A 259 16.72 10.15 -14.44
CA LYS A 259 17.67 10.72 -15.39
C LYS A 259 17.82 12.24 -15.25
N ASN A 260 16.71 12.94 -14.97
CA ASN A 260 16.68 14.40 -14.85
C ASN A 260 16.99 14.88 -13.43
N PHE A 261 16.68 14.09 -12.41
CA PHE A 261 16.84 14.40 -10.99
C PHE A 261 17.47 13.23 -10.24
N PRO A 262 18.73 12.86 -10.53
CA PRO A 262 19.37 11.72 -9.84
C PRO A 262 19.46 11.92 -8.33
N GLU A 263 19.44 13.17 -7.86
CA GLU A 263 19.39 13.53 -6.45
C GLU A 263 18.08 13.10 -5.76
N ILE A 264 17.05 12.66 -6.48
CA ILE A 264 15.82 12.11 -5.86
C ILE A 264 16.14 10.97 -4.89
N LEU A 265 17.25 10.28 -5.11
CA LEU A 265 17.73 9.19 -4.25
C LEU A 265 18.46 9.67 -2.98
N ASP A 266 18.72 10.98 -2.83
CA ASP A 266 19.41 11.49 -1.64
C ASP A 266 18.50 11.36 -0.41
N GLY A 267 18.98 10.65 0.61
CA GLY A 267 18.24 10.37 1.83
C GLY A 267 17.38 9.10 1.76
N ILE A 268 17.09 8.59 0.55
CA ILE A 268 16.23 7.40 0.39
C ILE A 268 16.94 6.15 0.94
N GLN A 269 16.19 5.38 1.72
CA GLN A 269 16.60 4.10 2.31
C GLN A 269 15.77 2.93 1.76
N LEU A 270 14.51 3.18 1.41
CA LEU A 270 13.58 2.17 0.92
C LEU A 270 12.92 2.64 -0.38
N ILE A 271 12.84 1.75 -1.36
CA ILE A 271 12.07 1.95 -2.59
C ILE A 271 11.16 0.75 -2.78
N ILE A 272 9.85 0.98 -2.95
CA ILE A 272 8.87 0.00 -3.41
C ILE A 272 8.43 0.45 -4.78
N MET A 273 8.58 -0.41 -5.78
CA MET A 273 8.33 -0.01 -7.16
C MET A 273 7.63 -1.09 -7.98
N GLU A 274 6.79 -0.60 -8.88
CA GLU A 274 6.29 -1.31 -10.04
C GLU A 274 7.18 -1.06 -11.25
N ASN A 275 7.50 -2.12 -12.03
CA ASN A 275 8.41 -2.06 -13.17
C ASN A 275 7.64 -2.17 -14.50
N ASP A 276 6.81 -1.22 -14.78
CA ASP A 276 5.91 -1.11 -15.94
C ASP A 276 6.58 -0.49 -17.17
N TYR A 277 7.82 -0.84 -17.45
CA TYR A 277 8.61 -0.31 -18.56
C TYR A 277 8.33 -1.05 -19.87
N HIS A 278 8.04 -0.30 -20.93
CA HIS A 278 7.98 -0.83 -22.30
C HIS A 278 9.33 -1.27 -22.84
N ASP A 279 10.40 -0.54 -22.47
CA ASP A 279 11.78 -0.83 -22.87
C ASP A 279 12.59 -1.31 -21.67
N ILE A 280 13.11 -2.53 -21.78
CA ILE A 280 13.98 -3.12 -20.75
C ILE A 280 15.24 -2.28 -20.48
N GLN A 281 15.69 -1.46 -21.44
CA GLN A 281 16.85 -0.60 -21.23
C GLN A 281 16.61 0.46 -20.16
N ASN A 282 15.38 0.93 -20.02
CA ASN A 282 15.00 1.85 -18.95
C ASN A 282 15.19 1.21 -17.57
N LYS A 283 14.75 -0.05 -17.42
CA LYS A 283 14.94 -0.82 -16.20
C LYS A 283 16.42 -1.08 -15.90
N ILE A 284 17.18 -1.52 -16.91
CA ILE A 284 18.63 -1.74 -16.77
C ILE A 284 19.35 -0.47 -16.31
N PHE A 285 18.98 0.69 -16.86
CA PHE A 285 19.52 1.97 -16.40
C PHE A 285 19.21 2.21 -14.92
N ILE A 286 17.93 2.09 -14.51
CA ILE A 286 17.51 2.30 -13.12
C ILE A 286 18.28 1.39 -12.18
N ASP A 287 18.32 0.09 -12.47
CA ASP A 287 19.05 -0.88 -11.64
C ASP A 287 20.53 -0.51 -11.52
N SER A 288 21.15 -0.08 -12.62
CA SER A 288 22.55 0.35 -12.62
C SER A 288 22.80 1.55 -11.71
N VAL A 289 21.85 2.48 -11.64
CA VAL A 289 21.93 3.66 -10.77
C VAL A 289 21.72 3.26 -9.32
N LEU A 290 20.69 2.44 -9.05
CA LEU A 290 20.38 1.99 -7.68
C LEU A 290 21.54 1.20 -7.09
N LEU A 291 22.11 0.24 -7.84
CA LEU A 291 23.28 -0.53 -7.41
C LEU A 291 24.51 0.35 -7.09
N LYS A 292 24.76 1.39 -7.91
CA LYS A 292 25.85 2.37 -7.66
C LYS A 292 25.62 3.20 -6.39
N GLN A 293 24.37 3.35 -5.97
CA GLN A 293 23.94 4.07 -4.77
C GLN A 293 23.78 3.13 -3.55
N ASN A 294 24.34 1.90 -3.64
CA ASN A 294 24.30 0.86 -2.61
C ASN A 294 22.90 0.31 -2.27
N PHE A 295 21.95 0.43 -3.17
CA PHE A 295 20.69 -0.28 -3.00
C PHE A 295 20.85 -1.74 -3.43
N LYS A 296 20.14 -2.63 -2.74
CA LYS A 296 19.99 -4.04 -3.09
C LYS A 296 18.53 -4.44 -3.16
N VAL A 297 18.24 -5.36 -4.06
CA VAL A 297 16.90 -5.99 -4.14
C VAL A 297 16.68 -6.80 -2.88
N LYS A 298 15.68 -6.42 -2.12
CA LYS A 298 15.22 -7.12 -0.89
C LYS A 298 14.12 -8.12 -1.17
N TYR A 299 13.29 -7.79 -2.15
CA TYR A 299 12.17 -8.61 -2.56
C TYR A 299 11.86 -8.36 -4.04
N GLU A 300 11.43 -9.40 -4.73
CA GLU A 300 10.91 -9.30 -6.09
C GLU A 300 9.79 -10.32 -6.32
N GLU A 301 8.82 -9.92 -7.13
CA GLU A 301 7.66 -10.74 -7.46
C GLU A 301 7.24 -10.52 -8.91
N LYS A 302 6.72 -11.59 -9.51
CA LYS A 302 6.16 -11.58 -10.86
C LYS A 302 4.83 -10.83 -10.88
N GLY A 303 4.55 -10.18 -11.98
CA GLY A 303 3.27 -9.53 -12.18
C GLY A 303 3.19 -8.78 -13.49
N GLY A 304 2.14 -7.98 -13.61
CA GLY A 304 1.94 -7.02 -14.67
C GLY A 304 2.20 -7.54 -16.09
N TRP A 305 2.92 -6.76 -16.86
CA TRP A 305 3.12 -6.99 -18.29
C TRP A 305 4.56 -6.61 -18.74
N GLY A 306 4.84 -6.82 -20.03
CA GLY A 306 6.05 -6.34 -20.68
C GLY A 306 7.32 -7.13 -20.31
N PRO A 307 8.50 -6.53 -20.57
CA PRO A 307 9.78 -7.20 -20.38
C PRO A 307 10.15 -7.42 -18.91
N CYS A 308 9.52 -6.71 -17.97
CA CYS A 308 9.80 -6.78 -16.55
C CYS A 308 8.89 -7.75 -15.78
N LYS A 309 7.99 -8.48 -16.44
CA LYS A 309 6.98 -9.34 -15.82
C LYS A 309 7.50 -10.35 -14.80
N GLU A 310 8.75 -10.79 -14.90
CA GLU A 310 9.35 -11.77 -13.98
C GLU A 310 9.80 -11.13 -12.64
N PHE A 311 9.97 -9.81 -12.62
CA PHE A 311 10.37 -8.99 -11.47
C PHE A 311 9.60 -7.66 -11.47
N PHE A 312 8.31 -7.75 -11.72
CA PHE A 312 7.45 -6.59 -11.93
C PHE A 312 7.34 -5.74 -10.67
N TYR A 313 7.14 -6.37 -9.52
CA TYR A 313 7.15 -5.72 -8.22
C TYR A 313 8.50 -5.92 -7.55
N GLN A 314 9.14 -4.84 -7.15
CA GLN A 314 10.42 -4.89 -6.46
C GLN A 314 10.47 -3.98 -5.25
N VAL A 315 11.23 -4.45 -4.25
CA VAL A 315 11.63 -3.66 -3.09
C VAL A 315 13.13 -3.57 -3.04
N TRP A 316 13.65 -2.36 -2.94
CA TRP A 316 15.06 -2.07 -2.81
C TRP A 316 15.32 -1.41 -1.48
N GLU A 317 16.32 -1.88 -0.76
CA GLU A 317 16.83 -1.26 0.47
C GLU A 317 18.26 -0.78 0.27
N ARG A 318 18.60 0.37 0.83
CA ARG A 318 19.97 0.85 0.85
C ARG A 318 20.72 0.12 1.95
N GLU A 319 21.87 -0.46 1.64
CA GLU A 319 22.75 -1.01 2.66
C GLU A 319 23.53 0.12 3.34
N ASP A 320 23.46 0.15 4.66
CA ASP A 320 24.32 1.03 5.47
C ASP A 320 25.78 0.60 5.30
N TYR A 321 26.66 1.56 5.25
CA TYR A 321 28.11 1.36 5.28
C TYR A 321 28.60 1.04 6.69
#